data_24b35838878c74189653c1e0169a1fb7
#
_entry.id   24b35838878c74189653c1e0169a1fb7
#
_cell.length_a   1.000
_cell.length_b   1.000
_cell.length_c   1.000
_cell.angle_alpha   90.00
_cell.angle_beta   90.00
_cell.angle_gamma   90.00
#
_symmetry.space_group_name_H-M   'P 1'
#
loop_
_entity.id
_entity.type
_entity.pdbx_description
1 polymer ?
#
loop_
_entity_poly.entity_id
_entity_poly.type
_entity_poly.pdbx_seq_one_letter_code
_entity_poly.pdbx_strand_id
1 'polypeptide(L)'
;YFWRKLKAMNKELIMALDALEKENGIDKEIMFAAIEKSLMDEYKAEFDKADNGRVELDRRTGDFHIYSDRTVVEEVIVPEDRENKKEKYVSGTDIALEDARKIKPDCQLGDVITVEVKSEEFSRKAAKNAKNTIVQTIREQEKNALYNEYHSKEKELITGIVQRVADNGDLTIDLGRLQTVLKAD
;
A
#
# COMPACT_ATOMS: atom_id res chain seq x y z
N TYR A 1 -7.52 -10.34 -21.22
CA TYR A 1 -7.19 -11.43 -20.28
C TYR A 1 -6.62 -10.89 -18.95
N PHE A 2 -5.71 -9.93 -19.00
CA PHE A 2 -5.09 -9.28 -17.81
C PHE A 2 -6.13 -8.59 -16.91
N TRP A 3 -7.00 -7.76 -17.45
CA TRP A 3 -8.06 -7.06 -16.71
C TRP A 3 -9.06 -7.99 -16.03
N ARG A 4 -9.37 -9.15 -16.64
CA ARG A 4 -10.20 -10.18 -15.99
C ARG A 4 -9.52 -10.79 -14.77
N LYS A 5 -8.20 -11.01 -14.85
CA LYS A 5 -7.40 -11.55 -13.75
C LYS A 5 -7.25 -10.56 -12.62
N LEU A 6 -7.09 -9.27 -12.94
CA LEU A 6 -7.03 -8.19 -11.95
C LEU A 6 -8.37 -8.05 -11.19
N LYS A 7 -9.50 -8.04 -11.90
CA LYS A 7 -10.84 -8.01 -11.27
C LYS A 7 -11.12 -9.21 -10.36
N ALA A 8 -10.68 -10.41 -10.75
CA ALA A 8 -10.82 -11.58 -9.89
C ALA A 8 -9.98 -11.46 -8.62
N MET A 9 -8.75 -10.96 -8.74
CA MET A 9 -7.84 -10.72 -7.62
C MET A 9 -8.37 -9.65 -6.66
N ASN A 10 -8.98 -8.60 -7.18
CA ASN A 10 -9.57 -7.53 -6.37
C ASN A 10 -10.77 -8.02 -5.55
N LYS A 11 -11.61 -8.88 -6.13
CA LYS A 11 -12.72 -9.49 -5.40
C LYS A 11 -12.25 -10.43 -4.28
N GLU A 12 -11.21 -11.22 -4.55
CA GLU A 12 -10.58 -12.08 -3.53
C GLU A 12 -9.97 -11.23 -2.41
N LEU A 13 -9.39 -10.08 -2.74
CA LEU A 13 -8.86 -9.12 -1.79
C LEU A 13 -9.95 -8.63 -0.83
N ILE A 14 -11.09 -8.16 -1.36
CA ILE A 14 -12.21 -7.68 -0.52
C ILE A 14 -12.72 -8.80 0.39
N MET A 15 -12.88 -10.02 -0.14
CA MET A 15 -13.31 -11.17 0.67
C MET A 15 -12.31 -11.50 1.78
N ALA A 16 -11.01 -11.38 1.51
CA ALA A 16 -9.98 -11.57 2.51
C ALA A 16 -10.02 -10.48 3.59
N LEU A 17 -10.23 -9.21 3.20
CA LEU A 17 -10.40 -8.10 4.15
C LEU A 17 -11.63 -8.28 5.03
N ASP A 18 -12.76 -8.76 4.45
CA ASP A 18 -13.99 -9.07 5.19
C ASP A 18 -13.78 -10.20 6.22
N ALA A 19 -13.01 -11.22 5.85
CA ALA A 19 -12.67 -12.32 6.76
C ALA A 19 -11.79 -11.83 7.92
N LEU A 20 -10.76 -11.03 7.61
CA LEU A 20 -9.83 -10.49 8.60
C LEU A 20 -10.50 -9.54 9.59
N GLU A 21 -11.45 -8.72 9.13
CA GLU A 21 -12.26 -7.89 10.01
C GLU A 21 -13.04 -8.74 11.01
N LYS A 22 -13.65 -9.85 10.55
CA LYS A 22 -14.44 -10.76 11.40
C LYS A 22 -13.58 -11.58 12.35
N GLU A 23 -12.42 -12.04 11.91
CA GLU A 23 -11.54 -12.93 12.67
C GLU A 23 -10.67 -12.16 13.66
N ASN A 24 -10.11 -11.04 13.24
CA ASN A 24 -9.12 -10.30 14.02
C ASN A 24 -9.66 -8.99 14.62
N GLY A 25 -10.89 -8.58 14.25
CA GLY A 25 -11.47 -7.31 14.69
C GLY A 25 -10.73 -6.08 14.15
N ILE A 26 -9.99 -6.21 13.03
CA ILE A 26 -9.25 -5.13 12.41
C ILE A 26 -10.20 -4.35 11.51
N ASP A 27 -10.29 -3.03 11.71
CA ASP A 27 -11.11 -2.17 10.88
C ASP A 27 -10.60 -2.16 9.43
N LYS A 28 -11.48 -2.45 8.48
CA LYS A 28 -11.20 -2.40 7.04
C LYS A 28 -10.67 -1.03 6.58
N GLU A 29 -11.14 0.06 7.18
CA GLU A 29 -10.71 1.40 6.79
C GLU A 29 -9.21 1.59 7.04
N ILE A 30 -8.65 0.99 8.09
CA ILE A 30 -7.20 1.00 8.35
C ILE A 30 -6.45 0.29 7.22
N MET A 31 -6.99 -0.84 6.75
CA MET A 31 -6.38 -1.60 5.65
C MET A 31 -6.50 -0.88 4.32
N PHE A 32 -7.65 -0.25 4.03
CA PHE A 32 -7.83 0.56 2.83
C PHE A 32 -6.90 1.78 2.83
N ALA A 33 -6.78 2.49 3.93
CA ALA A 33 -5.87 3.63 4.06
C ALA A 33 -4.40 3.21 3.85
N ALA A 34 -4.00 2.04 4.36
CA ALA A 34 -2.66 1.50 4.15
C ALA A 34 -2.41 1.15 2.67
N ILE A 35 -3.41 0.59 1.97
CA ILE A 35 -3.34 0.31 0.53
C ILE A 35 -3.23 1.61 -0.26
N GLU A 36 -4.09 2.60 -0.01
CA GLU A 36 -4.07 3.90 -0.68
C GLU A 36 -2.71 4.58 -0.52
N LYS A 37 -2.15 4.55 0.69
CA LYS A 37 -0.81 5.06 0.97
C LYS A 37 0.27 4.32 0.18
N SER A 38 0.24 2.98 0.17
CA SER A 38 1.21 2.16 -0.57
C SER A 38 1.14 2.41 -2.08
N LEU A 39 -0.07 2.60 -2.63
CA LEU A 39 -0.26 2.94 -4.04
C LEU A 39 0.30 4.34 -4.37
N MET A 40 0.13 5.30 -3.46
CA MET A 40 0.69 6.63 -3.60
C MET A 40 2.22 6.63 -3.50
N ASP A 41 2.79 5.84 -2.59
CA ASP A 41 4.24 5.71 -2.44
C ASP A 41 4.86 5.08 -3.71
N GLU A 42 4.18 4.08 -4.32
CA GLU A 42 4.60 3.50 -5.60
C GLU A 42 4.50 4.52 -6.74
N TYR A 43 3.43 5.33 -6.78
CA TYR A 43 3.28 6.42 -7.75
C TYR A 43 4.45 7.41 -7.64
N LYS A 44 4.77 7.85 -6.43
CA LYS A 44 5.90 8.77 -6.18
C LYS A 44 7.25 8.17 -6.57
N ALA A 45 7.44 6.88 -6.36
CA ALA A 45 8.67 6.17 -6.73
C ALA A 45 8.83 6.05 -8.25
N GLU A 46 7.73 5.84 -8.99
CA GLU A 46 7.75 5.71 -10.45
C GLU A 46 7.87 7.07 -11.16
N PHE A 47 7.26 8.13 -10.60
CA PHE A 47 7.13 9.44 -11.21
C PHE A 47 7.94 10.53 -10.48
N ASP A 48 9.20 10.24 -10.17
CA ASP A 48 10.20 11.19 -9.66
C ASP A 48 9.72 12.02 -8.44
N LYS A 49 9.00 11.37 -7.50
CA LYS A 49 8.40 11.96 -6.30
C LYS A 49 7.33 13.01 -6.57
N ALA A 50 6.67 12.95 -7.72
CA ALA A 50 5.56 13.84 -8.04
C ALA A 50 4.46 13.79 -6.97
N ASP A 51 4.02 14.96 -6.50
CA ASP A 51 3.05 15.11 -5.40
C ASP A 51 1.63 15.46 -5.92
N ASN A 52 1.44 15.35 -7.23
CA ASN A 52 0.22 15.68 -7.96
C ASN A 52 -0.65 14.45 -8.24
N GLY A 53 -0.35 13.32 -7.60
CA GLY A 53 -1.10 12.09 -7.72
C GLY A 53 -2.28 12.01 -6.76
N ARG A 54 -3.34 11.34 -7.19
CA ARG A 54 -4.51 10.98 -6.37
C ARG A 54 -4.88 9.53 -6.61
N VAL A 55 -5.08 8.78 -5.53
CA VAL A 55 -5.55 7.40 -5.58
C VAL A 55 -7.04 7.38 -5.25
N GLU A 56 -7.82 6.71 -6.07
CA GLU A 56 -9.22 6.39 -5.81
C GLU A 56 -9.37 4.87 -5.72
N LEU A 57 -9.77 4.37 -4.55
CA LEU A 57 -9.97 2.96 -4.28
C LEU A 57 -11.46 2.69 -4.05
N ASP A 58 -12.07 1.88 -4.90
CA ASP A 58 -13.45 1.41 -4.69
C ASP A 58 -13.46 0.34 -3.59
N ARG A 59 -13.99 0.70 -2.43
CA ARG A 59 -14.07 -0.17 -1.24
C ARG A 59 -14.96 -1.39 -1.42
N ARG A 60 -15.81 -1.38 -2.45
CA ARG A 60 -16.73 -2.50 -2.74
C ARG A 60 -16.14 -3.51 -3.70
N THR A 61 -15.42 -3.03 -4.72
CA THR A 61 -14.87 -3.88 -5.79
C THR A 61 -13.38 -4.17 -5.59
N GLY A 62 -12.68 -3.33 -4.82
CA GLY A 62 -11.23 -3.35 -4.68
C GLY A 62 -10.50 -2.83 -5.93
N ASP A 63 -11.24 -2.25 -6.88
CA ASP A 63 -10.62 -1.61 -8.04
C ASP A 63 -10.00 -0.28 -7.61
N PHE A 64 -8.82 0.01 -8.13
CA PHE A 64 -8.15 1.28 -7.86
C PHE A 64 -7.82 2.01 -9.15
N HIS A 65 -7.90 3.32 -9.08
CA HIS A 65 -7.53 4.24 -10.14
C HIS A 65 -6.55 5.27 -9.58
N ILE A 66 -5.53 5.58 -10.34
CA ILE A 66 -4.56 6.61 -9.98
C ILE A 66 -4.65 7.71 -11.02
N TYR A 67 -4.88 8.91 -10.54
CA TYR A 67 -4.96 10.11 -11.35
C TYR A 67 -3.78 11.01 -11.02
N SER A 68 -3.27 11.69 -12.02
CA SER A 68 -2.28 12.74 -11.85
C SER A 68 -2.73 14.01 -12.53
N ASP A 69 -2.59 15.13 -11.83
CA ASP A 69 -2.84 16.45 -12.39
C ASP A 69 -1.56 16.93 -13.06
N ARG A 70 -1.59 17.06 -14.39
CA ARG A 70 -0.42 17.40 -15.21
C ARG A 70 -0.60 18.73 -15.90
N THR A 71 0.48 19.50 -15.93
CA THR A 71 0.50 20.77 -16.65
C THR A 71 0.77 20.55 -18.13
N VAL A 72 -0.01 21.19 -18.99
CA VAL A 72 0.16 21.13 -20.44
C VAL A 72 1.35 21.99 -20.86
N VAL A 73 2.35 21.34 -21.44
CA VAL A 73 3.58 21.96 -21.96
C VAL A 73 3.71 21.72 -23.45
N GLU A 74 4.54 22.51 -24.14
CA GLU A 74 4.79 22.32 -25.56
C GLU A 74 5.51 20.99 -25.83
N GLU A 75 6.60 20.74 -25.10
CA GLU A 75 7.34 19.49 -25.09
C GLU A 75 7.68 19.06 -23.67
N VAL A 76 7.62 17.75 -23.40
CA VAL A 76 8.04 17.19 -22.11
C VAL A 76 9.55 17.03 -22.11
N ILE A 77 10.21 17.66 -21.14
CA ILE A 77 11.67 17.55 -20.99
C ILE A 77 12.00 16.16 -20.45
N VAL A 78 12.77 15.39 -21.20
CA VAL A 78 13.26 14.07 -20.80
C VAL A 78 14.56 14.26 -20.00
N PRO A 79 14.68 13.76 -18.76
CA PRO A 79 15.92 13.80 -18.01
C PRO A 79 17.04 13.00 -18.72
N GLU A 80 18.29 13.50 -18.66
CA GLU A 80 19.46 12.90 -19.35
C GLU A 80 19.71 11.44 -18.97
N ASP A 81 19.40 11.05 -17.72
CA ASP A 81 19.52 9.68 -17.21
C ASP A 81 18.49 8.72 -17.81
N ARG A 82 17.47 9.24 -18.49
CA ARG A 82 16.38 8.47 -19.12
C ARG A 82 16.35 8.51 -20.64
N GLU A 83 17.16 9.34 -21.28
CA GLU A 83 17.22 9.47 -22.75
C GLU A 83 17.53 8.13 -23.48
N ASN A 84 18.27 7.24 -22.85
CA ASN A 84 18.71 5.96 -23.43
C ASN A 84 17.77 4.77 -23.13
N LYS A 85 16.64 4.96 -22.47
CA LYS A 85 15.67 3.88 -22.22
C LYS A 85 14.75 3.72 -23.44
N LYS A 86 14.53 2.46 -23.86
CA LYS A 86 13.65 2.11 -25.01
C LYS A 86 12.18 2.45 -24.80
N GLU A 87 11.78 2.78 -23.59
CA GLU A 87 10.39 3.13 -23.25
C GLU A 87 10.18 4.64 -23.32
N LYS A 88 9.04 5.06 -23.88
CA LYS A 88 8.65 6.48 -23.94
C LYS A 88 8.59 7.03 -22.51
N TYR A 89 9.40 8.03 -22.20
CA TYR A 89 9.35 8.72 -20.92
C TYR A 89 7.97 9.36 -20.70
N VAL A 90 7.38 9.12 -19.55
CA VAL A 90 6.13 9.74 -19.13
C VAL A 90 6.42 10.58 -17.90
N SER A 91 6.35 11.90 -18.04
CA SER A 91 6.48 12.82 -16.90
C SER A 91 5.35 12.63 -15.91
N GLY A 92 5.66 12.73 -14.62
CA GLY A 92 4.64 12.73 -13.55
C GLY A 92 3.90 14.06 -13.47
N THR A 93 4.53 15.18 -13.88
CA THR A 93 4.03 16.55 -13.70
C THR A 93 3.55 17.22 -14.97
N ASP A 94 4.07 16.80 -16.12
CA ASP A 94 3.85 17.47 -17.39
C ASP A 94 3.26 16.53 -18.43
N ILE A 95 2.54 17.11 -19.39
CA ILE A 95 2.01 16.42 -20.54
C ILE A 95 2.18 17.30 -21.79
N ALA A 96 2.62 16.69 -22.91
CA ALA A 96 2.73 17.41 -24.16
C ALA A 96 1.35 17.85 -24.69
N LEU A 97 1.28 19.03 -25.30
CA LEU A 97 0.05 19.61 -25.83
C LEU A 97 -0.67 18.66 -26.80
N GLU A 98 0.06 17.89 -27.60
CA GLU A 98 -0.51 16.90 -28.53
C GLU A 98 -1.24 15.78 -27.80
N ASP A 99 -0.67 15.27 -26.71
CA ASP A 99 -1.28 14.20 -25.92
C ASP A 99 -2.41 14.75 -25.05
N ALA A 100 -2.27 15.97 -24.54
CA ALA A 100 -3.31 16.68 -23.80
C ALA A 100 -4.58 16.89 -24.63
N ARG A 101 -4.45 17.28 -25.90
CA ARG A 101 -5.58 17.47 -26.84
C ARG A 101 -6.35 16.19 -27.16
N LYS A 102 -5.73 15.02 -27.02
CA LYS A 102 -6.43 13.73 -27.17
C LYS A 102 -7.40 13.47 -26.02
N ILE A 103 -7.13 14.07 -24.85
CA ILE A 103 -7.96 13.93 -23.63
C ILE A 103 -8.97 15.08 -23.58
N LYS A 104 -8.50 16.32 -23.79
CA LYS A 104 -9.30 17.54 -23.77
C LYS A 104 -8.95 18.40 -25.00
N PRO A 105 -9.78 18.40 -26.06
CA PRO A 105 -9.47 19.09 -27.34
C PRO A 105 -9.21 20.59 -27.20
N ASP A 106 -9.87 21.25 -26.23
CA ASP A 106 -9.82 22.71 -26.05
C ASP A 106 -8.71 23.17 -25.08
N CYS A 107 -7.76 22.29 -24.71
CA CYS A 107 -6.70 22.65 -23.77
C CYS A 107 -5.66 23.58 -24.40
N GLN A 108 -5.13 24.47 -23.56
CA GLN A 108 -4.08 25.43 -23.90
C GLN A 108 -2.81 25.14 -23.10
N LEU A 109 -1.67 25.74 -23.54
CA LEU A 109 -0.42 25.67 -22.78
C LEU A 109 -0.62 26.28 -21.38
N GLY A 110 -0.15 25.57 -20.35
CA GLY A 110 -0.29 25.98 -18.95
C GLY A 110 -1.56 25.50 -18.27
N ASP A 111 -2.51 24.89 -19.01
CA ASP A 111 -3.68 24.26 -18.39
C ASP A 111 -3.27 23.04 -17.55
N VAL A 112 -4.02 22.79 -16.49
CA VAL A 112 -3.86 21.56 -15.68
C VAL A 112 -4.97 20.59 -16.09
N ILE A 113 -4.56 19.37 -16.45
CA ILE A 113 -5.49 18.30 -16.80
C ILE A 113 -5.24 17.05 -15.92
N THR A 114 -6.32 16.44 -15.51
CA THR A 114 -6.27 15.18 -14.76
C THR A 114 -6.15 14.00 -15.73
N VAL A 115 -5.11 13.22 -15.58
CA VAL A 115 -4.80 12.05 -16.42
C VAL A 115 -4.80 10.79 -15.58
N GLU A 116 -5.53 9.76 -16.03
CA GLU A 116 -5.46 8.44 -15.41
C GLU A 116 -4.17 7.72 -15.81
N VAL A 117 -3.43 7.22 -14.81
CA VAL A 117 -2.19 6.46 -15.02
C VAL A 117 -2.53 5.04 -15.43
N LYS A 118 -2.36 4.72 -16.73
CA LYS A 118 -2.69 3.42 -17.33
C LYS A 118 -1.44 2.66 -17.78
N SER A 119 -0.60 2.26 -16.82
CA SER A 119 0.55 1.39 -17.10
C SER A 119 0.30 -0.01 -16.55
N GLU A 120 0.45 -1.04 -17.39
CA GLU A 120 0.32 -2.44 -16.94
C GLU A 120 1.43 -2.82 -15.97
N GLU A 121 2.64 -2.33 -16.20
CA GLU A 121 3.79 -2.62 -15.34
C GLU A 121 3.60 -1.98 -13.97
N PHE A 122 3.23 -0.70 -13.95
CA PHE A 122 2.89 0.02 -12.73
C PHE A 122 1.76 -0.71 -11.97
N SER A 123 0.67 -1.06 -12.65
CA SER A 123 -0.47 -1.76 -12.03
C SER A 123 -0.08 -3.10 -11.41
N ARG A 124 0.86 -3.83 -12.00
CA ARG A 124 1.38 -5.09 -11.42
C ARG A 124 2.22 -4.86 -10.17
N LYS A 125 3.12 -3.88 -10.21
CA LYS A 125 3.95 -3.50 -9.04
C LYS A 125 3.06 -3.03 -7.90
N ALA A 126 2.13 -2.13 -8.19
CA ALA A 126 1.17 -1.56 -7.26
C ALA A 126 0.31 -2.66 -6.59
N ALA A 127 -0.24 -3.59 -7.35
CA ALA A 127 -1.04 -4.70 -6.81
C ALA A 127 -0.20 -5.64 -5.91
N LYS A 128 1.06 -5.91 -6.26
CA LYS A 128 1.96 -6.71 -5.43
C LYS A 128 2.29 -6.00 -4.12
N ASN A 129 2.58 -4.70 -4.18
CA ASN A 129 2.91 -3.90 -3.01
C ASN A 129 1.69 -3.74 -2.09
N ALA A 130 0.50 -3.49 -2.64
CA ALA A 130 -0.74 -3.46 -1.87
C ALA A 130 -0.97 -4.76 -1.08
N LYS A 131 -0.75 -5.93 -1.70
CA LYS A 131 -0.84 -7.21 -1.00
C LYS A 131 0.16 -7.33 0.16
N ASN A 132 1.40 -6.93 -0.07
CA ASN A 132 2.44 -6.98 0.98
C ASN A 132 2.10 -6.01 2.13
N THR A 133 1.60 -4.82 1.81
CA THR A 133 1.16 -3.80 2.77
C THR A 133 0.04 -4.32 3.65
N ILE A 134 -0.95 -5.01 3.08
CA ILE A 134 -2.03 -5.63 3.85
C ILE A 134 -1.46 -6.60 4.89
N VAL A 135 -0.59 -7.53 4.46
CA VAL A 135 0.02 -8.51 5.38
C VAL A 135 0.82 -7.82 6.48
N GLN A 136 1.54 -6.76 6.15
CA GLN A 136 2.29 -5.98 7.13
C GLN A 136 1.37 -5.25 8.11
N THR A 137 0.32 -4.58 7.61
CA THR A 137 -0.67 -3.87 8.44
C THR A 137 -1.36 -4.82 9.41
N ILE A 138 -1.73 -6.02 8.95
CA ILE A 138 -2.32 -7.04 9.84
C ILE A 138 -1.37 -7.38 10.98
N ARG A 139 -0.10 -7.68 10.69
CA ARG A 139 0.91 -7.99 11.70
C ARG A 139 1.13 -6.84 12.69
N GLU A 140 1.10 -5.61 12.21
CA GLU A 140 1.22 -4.41 13.05
C GLU A 140 0.01 -4.25 13.96
N GLN A 141 -1.20 -4.47 13.45
CA GLN A 141 -2.42 -4.41 14.24
C GLN A 141 -2.50 -5.52 15.29
N GLU A 142 -2.14 -6.76 14.94
CA GLU A 142 -2.03 -7.86 15.88
C GLU A 142 -1.02 -7.56 17.00
N LYS A 143 0.16 -7.02 16.62
CA LYS A 143 1.18 -6.61 17.59
C LYS A 143 0.67 -5.51 18.53
N ASN A 144 -0.02 -4.51 17.98
CA ASN A 144 -0.59 -3.40 18.75
C ASN A 144 -1.70 -3.90 19.70
N ALA A 145 -2.55 -4.79 19.24
CA ALA A 145 -3.60 -5.40 20.07
C ALA A 145 -3.00 -6.20 21.23
N LEU A 146 -1.97 -7.02 20.96
CA LEU A 146 -1.22 -7.74 21.99
C LEU A 146 -0.54 -6.78 22.97
N TYR A 147 0.13 -5.75 22.44
CA TYR A 147 0.77 -4.74 23.30
C TYR A 147 -0.24 -4.09 24.24
N ASN A 148 -1.38 -3.63 23.72
CA ASN A 148 -2.41 -2.99 24.55
C ASN A 148 -3.00 -3.95 25.58
N GLU A 149 -3.23 -5.20 25.21
CA GLU A 149 -3.73 -6.23 26.14
C GLU A 149 -2.78 -6.46 27.32
N TYR A 150 -1.48 -6.61 27.04
CA TYR A 150 -0.50 -6.85 28.10
C TYR A 150 -0.05 -5.60 28.84
N HIS A 151 -0.04 -4.45 28.17
CA HIS A 151 0.23 -3.17 28.82
C HIS A 151 -0.83 -2.80 29.86
N SER A 152 -2.09 -3.11 29.59
CA SER A 152 -3.17 -2.93 30.57
C SER A 152 -3.00 -3.80 31.84
N LYS A 153 -2.28 -4.91 31.73
CA LYS A 153 -1.97 -5.84 32.83
C LYS A 153 -0.60 -5.58 33.48
N GLU A 154 0.05 -4.46 33.14
CA GLU A 154 1.32 -4.09 33.75
C GLU A 154 1.16 -3.97 35.28
N LYS A 155 2.07 -4.61 36.04
CA LYS A 155 2.06 -4.72 37.51
C LYS A 155 0.95 -5.64 38.09
N GLU A 156 0.27 -6.39 37.22
CA GLU A 156 -0.65 -7.45 37.67
C GLU A 156 0.04 -8.83 37.67
N LEU A 157 -0.55 -9.77 38.43
CA LEU A 157 -0.09 -11.15 38.41
C LEU A 157 -0.67 -11.86 37.18
N ILE A 158 0.20 -12.41 36.37
CA ILE A 158 -0.18 -13.19 35.18
C ILE A 158 0.30 -14.62 35.38
N THR A 159 -0.53 -15.61 34.99
CA THR A 159 -0.15 -17.02 34.96
C THR A 159 0.26 -17.42 33.55
N GLY A 160 1.34 -18.20 33.45
CA GLY A 160 1.84 -18.76 32.23
C GLY A 160 2.37 -20.16 32.37
N ILE A 161 2.56 -20.87 31.26
CA ILE A 161 3.10 -22.22 31.20
C ILE A 161 4.58 -22.14 30.82
N VAL A 162 5.47 -22.68 31.67
CA VAL A 162 6.88 -22.79 31.31
C VAL A 162 7.04 -23.85 30.24
N GLN A 163 7.45 -23.44 29.04
CA GLN A 163 7.68 -24.33 27.89
C GLN A 163 9.12 -24.86 27.87
N ARG A 164 10.09 -24.04 28.25
CA ARG A 164 11.51 -24.38 28.17
C ARG A 164 12.28 -23.67 29.28
N VAL A 165 13.24 -24.37 29.80
CA VAL A 165 14.32 -23.84 30.65
C VAL A 165 15.60 -23.87 29.82
N ALA A 166 16.26 -22.73 29.62
CA ALA A 166 17.54 -22.66 28.93
C ALA A 166 18.70 -22.96 29.88
N ASP A 167 19.87 -23.32 29.35
CA ASP A 167 21.06 -23.68 30.13
C ASP A 167 21.55 -22.55 31.04
N ASN A 168 21.27 -21.31 30.66
CA ASN A 168 21.59 -20.12 31.46
C ASN A 168 20.56 -19.78 32.53
N GLY A 169 19.53 -20.61 32.69
CA GLY A 169 18.45 -20.45 33.66
C GLY A 169 17.25 -19.61 33.17
N ASP A 170 17.30 -19.08 31.96
CA ASP A 170 16.17 -18.33 31.38
C ASP A 170 14.96 -19.24 31.15
N LEU A 171 13.77 -18.75 31.46
CA LEU A 171 12.51 -19.48 31.28
C LEU A 171 11.74 -18.92 30.07
N THR A 172 11.42 -19.79 29.12
CA THR A 172 10.44 -19.44 28.08
C THR A 172 9.05 -19.75 28.60
N ILE A 173 8.22 -18.73 28.71
CA ILE A 173 6.87 -18.81 29.29
C ILE A 173 5.85 -18.53 28.19
N ASP A 174 4.87 -19.39 28.07
CA ASP A 174 3.70 -19.23 27.24
C ASP A 174 2.56 -18.59 28.03
N LEU A 175 2.11 -17.42 27.58
CA LEU A 175 0.98 -16.71 28.19
C LEU A 175 -0.32 -16.90 27.39
N GLY A 176 -0.34 -17.89 26.46
CA GLY A 176 -1.47 -18.25 25.61
C GLY A 176 -1.40 -17.58 24.23
N ARG A 177 -1.37 -16.27 24.15
CA ARG A 177 -1.25 -15.53 22.88
C ARG A 177 0.16 -15.01 22.59
N LEU A 178 1.00 -14.99 23.60
CA LEU A 178 2.36 -14.45 23.54
C LEU A 178 3.31 -15.39 24.29
N GLN A 179 4.47 -15.65 23.70
CA GLN A 179 5.59 -16.25 24.39
C GLN A 179 6.59 -15.18 24.81
N THR A 180 7.07 -15.25 26.01
CA THR A 180 8.07 -14.33 26.54
C THR A 180 9.20 -15.08 27.25
N VAL A 181 10.33 -14.41 27.46
CA VAL A 181 11.46 -14.95 28.19
C VAL A 181 11.60 -14.22 29.51
N LEU A 182 11.50 -14.95 30.60
CA LEU A 182 11.88 -14.47 31.92
C LEU A 182 13.37 -14.80 32.11
N LYS A 183 14.18 -13.78 32.24
CA LYS A 183 15.62 -13.94 32.45
C LYS A 183 15.88 -14.43 33.88
N ALA A 184 16.86 -15.30 34.01
CA ALA A 184 17.40 -15.64 35.35
C ALA A 184 18.21 -14.42 35.84
N ASP A 185 17.90 -13.90 37.02
CA ASP A 185 18.69 -12.90 37.71
C ASP A 185 19.97 -13.48 38.30
#